data_fe0b829229bb51bbfbba4ecde61f2edd
#
_entry.id   fe0b829229bb51bbfbba4ecde61f2edd
#
_cell.length_a   1.000
_cell.length_b   1.000
_cell.length_c   1.000
_cell.angle_alpha   90.00
_cell.angle_beta   90.00
_cell.angle_gamma   90.00
#
_symmetry.space_group_name_H-M   'P 1'
#
loop_
_entity.id
_entity.type
_entity.pdbx_description
1 polymer ?
#
loop_
_entity_poly.entity_id
_entity_poly.type
_entity_poly.pdbx_seq_one_letter_code
_entity_poly.pdbx_strand_id
1 'polypeptide(L)'
;MENKSNCIFRKANEQEVAKLTELSIAAFHTDYLVGGDELDGPPGYDDKRWHFDMQKGGHLYTFLVDNKIIGGAVIFIDKNSIYIGRIFVDPLYHRQGYGVAIMEAIESLDNTISSFHLDTPIKNIRTNAFYKKLGYIETSRDTECVNYKKIK
;
A
#
# COMPACT_ATOMS: atom_id res chain seq x y z
N MET A 1 -24.07 2.53 7.20
CA MET A 1 -23.48 2.50 7.28
C MET A 1 -22.81 2.01 7.80
N GLU A 2 -22.42 1.66 7.65
CA GLU A 2 -21.72 1.30 8.18
C GLU A 2 -20.76 1.63 8.56
N ASN A 3 -20.44 1.51 8.98
CA ASN A 3 -19.55 2.18 9.46
C ASN A 3 -18.36 1.50 9.54
N LYS A 4 -17.38 2.03 9.25
CA LYS A 4 -16.22 1.56 9.24
C LYS A 4 -15.75 1.73 10.50
N SER A 5 -16.14 1.24 11.38
CA SER A 5 -15.78 1.30 12.60
C SER A 5 -14.38 1.59 12.82
N ASN A 6 -13.76 1.45 13.75
CA ASN A 6 -12.47 1.84 14.17
C ASN A 6 -11.33 1.46 13.27
N CYS A 7 -11.11 2.25 12.23
CA CYS A 7 -9.97 2.09 11.36
C CYS A 7 -8.84 3.00 11.85
N ILE A 8 -7.68 2.43 12.07
CA ILE A 8 -6.50 3.16 12.52
C ILE A 8 -5.36 2.94 11.53
N PHE A 9 -4.72 4.02 11.10
CA PHE A 9 -3.54 3.94 10.24
C PHE A 9 -2.43 4.70 10.96
N ARG A 10 -1.35 4.01 11.32
CA ARG A 10 -0.25 4.61 12.08
C ARG A 10 1.05 3.89 11.80
N LYS A 11 2.15 4.51 12.20
CA LYS A 11 3.45 3.85 12.06
C LYS A 11 3.44 2.52 12.81
N ALA A 12 4.03 1.52 12.21
CA ALA A 12 4.13 0.19 12.81
C ALA A 12 5.17 0.19 13.94
N ASN A 13 4.96 -0.66 14.92
CA ASN A 13 5.98 -0.90 15.92
C ASN A 13 6.71 -2.19 15.58
N GLU A 14 7.80 -2.45 16.30
CA GLU A 14 8.65 -3.59 16.00
C GLU A 14 7.93 -4.92 16.14
N GLN A 15 7.02 -5.04 17.09
CA GLN A 15 6.31 -6.29 17.32
C GLN A 15 5.33 -6.63 16.19
N GLU A 16 4.99 -5.67 15.36
CA GLU A 16 4.05 -5.88 14.27
C GLU A 16 4.70 -6.32 12.96
N VAL A 17 6.04 -6.28 12.89
CA VAL A 17 6.75 -6.55 11.65
C VAL A 17 6.47 -7.95 11.10
N ALA A 18 6.46 -8.97 11.96
CA ALA A 18 6.22 -10.33 11.51
C ALA A 18 4.83 -10.48 10.89
N LYS A 19 3.81 -9.92 11.55
CA LYS A 19 2.44 -10.01 11.06
C LYS A 19 2.30 -9.25 9.74
N LEU A 20 2.89 -8.07 9.65
CA LEU A 20 2.82 -7.28 8.42
C LEU A 20 3.52 -7.98 7.26
N THR A 21 4.63 -8.67 7.53
CA THR A 21 5.29 -9.45 6.49
C THR A 21 4.39 -10.59 5.99
N GLU A 22 3.72 -11.30 6.89
CA GLU A 22 2.76 -12.34 6.50
C GLU A 22 1.67 -11.77 5.60
N LEU A 23 1.12 -10.62 5.97
CA LEU A 23 0.04 -10.02 5.18
C LEU A 23 0.53 -9.54 3.82
N SER A 24 1.77 -9.03 3.77
CA SER A 24 2.37 -8.61 2.52
C SER A 24 2.49 -9.81 1.57
N ILE A 25 3.01 -10.94 2.07
CA ILE A 25 3.14 -12.14 1.26
C ILE A 25 1.78 -12.58 0.72
N ALA A 26 0.79 -12.69 1.61
CA ALA A 26 -0.54 -13.16 1.22
C ALA A 26 -1.18 -12.25 0.19
N ALA A 27 -1.06 -10.92 0.40
CA ALA A 27 -1.70 -9.95 -0.47
C ALA A 27 -1.08 -9.95 -1.86
N PHE A 28 0.26 -9.91 -1.94
CA PHE A 28 0.91 -9.81 -3.24
C PHE A 28 0.81 -11.12 -4.05
N HIS A 29 0.69 -12.25 -3.37
CA HIS A 29 0.49 -13.49 -4.11
C HIS A 29 -0.85 -13.54 -4.84
N THR A 30 -1.82 -12.70 -4.46
CA THR A 30 -3.09 -12.65 -5.21
C THR A 30 -2.91 -12.01 -6.59
N ASP A 31 -1.82 -11.28 -6.82
CA ASP A 31 -1.61 -10.65 -8.13
C ASP A 31 -1.46 -11.68 -9.24
N TYR A 32 -1.01 -12.89 -8.93
CA TYR A 32 -0.91 -13.96 -9.90
C TYR A 32 -2.27 -14.21 -10.57
N LEU A 33 -3.36 -14.00 -9.85
CA LEU A 33 -4.71 -14.27 -10.35
C LEU A 33 -5.23 -13.16 -11.26
N VAL A 34 -4.58 -12.01 -11.30
CA VAL A 34 -5.08 -10.85 -12.04
C VAL A 34 -4.03 -10.26 -13.01
N GLY A 35 -3.13 -11.08 -13.51
CA GLY A 35 -2.19 -10.63 -14.52
C GLY A 35 -0.72 -10.71 -14.16
N GLY A 36 -0.42 -11.09 -12.92
CA GLY A 36 0.98 -11.27 -12.52
C GLY A 36 1.54 -12.53 -13.14
N ASP A 37 2.84 -12.55 -13.38
CA ASP A 37 3.49 -13.67 -14.03
C ASP A 37 3.67 -14.89 -13.13
N GLU A 38 3.87 -14.69 -11.85
CA GLU A 38 4.15 -15.75 -10.91
C GLU A 38 3.73 -15.34 -9.53
N LEU A 39 3.85 -16.23 -8.57
CA LEU A 39 3.62 -15.90 -7.16
C LEU A 39 4.79 -15.04 -6.70
N ASP A 40 4.68 -13.76 -6.90
CA ASP A 40 5.77 -12.81 -6.72
C ASP A 40 5.19 -11.47 -6.26
N GLY A 41 6.06 -10.53 -5.99
CA GLY A 41 5.68 -9.19 -5.56
C GLY A 41 6.84 -8.23 -5.69
N PRO A 42 6.68 -7.00 -5.19
CA PRO A 42 7.75 -6.01 -5.26
C PRO A 42 8.94 -6.44 -4.41
N PRO A 43 10.13 -5.92 -4.68
CA PRO A 43 11.33 -6.31 -3.92
C PRO A 43 11.08 -6.18 -2.41
N GLY A 44 11.44 -7.21 -1.67
CA GLY A 44 11.31 -7.21 -0.21
C GLY A 44 9.94 -7.60 0.32
N TYR A 45 8.97 -7.86 -0.55
CA TYR A 45 7.60 -8.13 -0.11
C TYR A 45 7.52 -9.37 0.81
N ASP A 46 8.39 -10.32 0.65
CA ASP A 46 8.40 -11.56 1.43
C ASP A 46 9.56 -11.62 2.42
N ASP A 47 10.22 -10.50 2.66
CA ASP A 47 11.43 -10.48 3.48
C ASP A 47 11.15 -9.75 4.80
N LYS A 48 11.15 -10.49 5.88
CA LYS A 48 10.92 -9.91 7.21
C LYS A 48 11.99 -8.89 7.58
N ARG A 49 13.23 -9.12 7.19
CA ARG A 49 14.32 -8.20 7.48
C ARG A 49 14.09 -6.86 6.76
N TRP A 50 13.64 -6.93 5.52
CA TRP A 50 13.34 -5.72 4.77
C TRP A 50 12.24 -4.91 5.48
N HIS A 51 11.18 -5.59 5.95
CA HIS A 51 10.10 -4.91 6.66
C HIS A 51 10.59 -4.33 7.99
N PHE A 52 11.49 -5.03 8.66
CA PHE A 52 12.09 -4.53 9.89
C PHE A 52 12.87 -3.24 9.63
N ASP A 53 13.65 -3.21 8.55
CA ASP A 53 14.41 -2.02 8.18
C ASP A 53 13.49 -0.85 7.84
N MET A 54 12.37 -1.14 7.15
CA MET A 54 11.38 -0.11 6.83
C MET A 54 10.72 0.41 8.12
N GLN A 55 10.46 -0.47 9.07
CA GLN A 55 9.87 -0.06 10.34
C GLN A 55 10.84 0.84 11.10
N LYS A 56 12.11 0.48 11.15
CA LYS A 56 13.11 1.28 11.86
C LYS A 56 13.28 2.65 11.23
N GLY A 57 13.15 2.76 9.92
CA GLY A 57 13.23 4.02 9.22
C GLY A 57 11.97 4.87 9.30
N GLY A 58 10.91 4.35 9.91
CA GLY A 58 9.65 5.09 10.02
C GLY A 58 8.79 5.05 8.78
N HIS A 59 9.03 4.09 7.88
CA HIS A 59 8.31 4.01 6.60
C HIS A 59 7.19 2.96 6.60
N LEU A 60 7.20 2.03 7.55
CA LEU A 60 6.21 0.96 7.59
C LEU A 60 5.03 1.39 8.45
N TYR A 61 3.84 1.27 7.91
CA TYR A 61 2.60 1.65 8.60
C TYR A 61 1.69 0.44 8.75
N THR A 62 0.96 0.43 9.86
CA THR A 62 0.00 -0.61 10.21
C THR A 62 -1.41 -0.08 10.00
N PHE A 63 -2.27 -0.90 9.43
CA PHE A 63 -3.68 -0.57 9.28
C PHE A 63 -4.50 -1.57 10.10
N LEU A 64 -5.25 -1.05 11.07
CA LEU A 64 -6.05 -1.87 11.97
C LEU A 64 -7.53 -1.56 11.80
N VAL A 65 -8.34 -2.59 11.90
CA VAL A 65 -9.80 -2.44 11.94
C VAL A 65 -10.25 -3.17 13.20
N ASP A 66 -10.91 -2.44 14.11
CA ASP A 66 -11.35 -2.96 15.40
C ASP A 66 -10.22 -3.68 16.14
N ASN A 67 -9.06 -3.02 16.16
CA ASN A 67 -7.86 -3.50 16.87
C ASN A 67 -7.20 -4.73 16.25
N LYS A 68 -7.61 -5.11 15.05
CA LYS A 68 -7.00 -6.24 14.36
C LYS A 68 -6.20 -5.72 13.17
N ILE A 69 -4.96 -6.18 13.03
CA ILE A 69 -4.12 -5.77 11.91
C ILE A 69 -4.60 -6.50 10.67
N ILE A 70 -5.07 -5.75 9.67
CA ILE A 70 -5.54 -6.34 8.43
C ILE A 70 -4.78 -5.85 7.20
N GLY A 71 -3.82 -4.97 7.36
CA GLY A 71 -3.05 -4.49 6.23
C GLY A 71 -2.00 -3.50 6.66
N GLY A 72 -1.35 -2.91 5.69
CA GLY A 72 -0.33 -1.93 5.96
C GLY A 72 0.14 -1.23 4.70
N ALA A 73 1.18 -0.42 4.86
CA ALA A 73 1.74 0.34 3.76
C ALA A 73 3.19 0.67 4.03
N VAL A 74 3.94 0.93 2.96
CA VAL A 74 5.29 1.48 3.07
C VAL A 74 5.28 2.78 2.28
N ILE A 75 5.57 3.88 2.96
CA ILE A 75 5.56 5.20 2.33
C ILE A 75 6.82 5.97 2.68
N PHE A 76 7.20 6.88 1.80
CA PHE A 76 8.38 7.71 1.97
C PHE A 76 7.96 9.17 1.83
N ILE A 77 8.17 9.95 2.87
CA ILE A 77 7.78 11.36 2.89
C ILE A 77 8.99 12.21 2.59
N ASP A 78 8.89 13.09 1.59
CA ASP A 78 9.97 13.99 1.23
C ASP A 78 9.37 15.37 1.03
N LYS A 79 9.63 16.26 2.00
CA LYS A 79 9.10 17.62 1.96
C LYS A 79 7.57 17.59 1.89
N ASN A 80 6.99 18.04 0.79
CA ASN A 80 5.53 18.11 0.66
C ASN A 80 4.97 17.01 -0.26
N SER A 81 5.73 15.94 -0.46
CA SER A 81 5.24 14.82 -1.27
C SER A 81 5.41 13.49 -0.55
N ILE A 82 4.58 12.52 -0.92
CA ILE A 82 4.69 11.16 -0.43
C ILE A 82 4.86 10.25 -1.64
N TYR A 83 5.87 9.38 -1.58
CA TYR A 83 5.98 8.27 -2.51
C TYR A 83 5.40 7.05 -1.82
N ILE A 84 4.38 6.46 -2.42
CA ILE A 84 3.72 5.28 -1.86
C ILE A 84 4.40 4.06 -2.45
N GLY A 85 5.26 3.43 -1.64
CA GLY A 85 6.01 2.27 -2.09
C GLY A 85 5.11 1.07 -2.32
N ARG A 86 4.18 0.85 -1.40
CA ARG A 86 3.20 -0.23 -1.54
C ARG A 86 2.12 -0.10 -0.48
N ILE A 87 0.96 -0.68 -0.79
CA ILE A 87 -0.08 -0.93 0.19
C ILE A 87 -0.47 -2.38 0.08
N PHE A 88 -0.95 -2.97 1.15
CA PHE A 88 -1.40 -4.37 1.12
C PHE A 88 -2.51 -4.58 2.15
N VAL A 89 -3.46 -5.45 1.79
CA VAL A 89 -4.60 -5.80 2.64
C VAL A 89 -4.69 -7.32 2.68
N ASP A 90 -4.92 -7.89 3.85
CA ASP A 90 -5.15 -9.31 4.01
C ASP A 90 -6.22 -9.76 2.99
N PRO A 91 -5.95 -10.77 2.17
CA PRO A 91 -6.93 -11.23 1.17
C PRO A 91 -8.30 -11.57 1.75
N LEU A 92 -8.38 -11.96 3.02
CA LEU A 92 -9.67 -12.25 3.67
C LEU A 92 -10.54 -11.00 3.75
N TYR A 93 -9.96 -9.83 3.59
CA TYR A 93 -10.67 -8.56 3.68
C TYR A 93 -10.70 -7.81 2.35
N HIS A 94 -10.35 -8.47 1.24
CA HIS A 94 -10.38 -7.83 -0.07
C HIS A 94 -11.82 -7.54 -0.48
N ARG A 95 -11.98 -6.56 -1.37
CA ARG A 95 -13.27 -6.15 -1.92
C ARG A 95 -14.22 -5.58 -0.90
N GLN A 96 -13.69 -5.04 0.19
CA GLN A 96 -14.49 -4.41 1.24
C GLN A 96 -14.13 -2.94 1.40
N GLY A 97 -13.34 -2.39 0.47
CA GLY A 97 -12.99 -0.97 0.49
C GLY A 97 -11.82 -0.60 1.38
N TYR A 98 -11.11 -1.56 1.94
CA TYR A 98 -10.00 -1.23 2.86
C TYR A 98 -8.78 -0.69 2.13
N GLY A 99 -8.55 -1.10 0.88
CA GLY A 99 -7.48 -0.50 0.09
C GLY A 99 -7.72 0.99 -0.13
N VAL A 100 -8.97 1.35 -0.41
CA VAL A 100 -9.36 2.75 -0.55
C VAL A 100 -9.17 3.48 0.78
N ALA A 101 -9.55 2.84 1.90
CA ALA A 101 -9.40 3.44 3.22
C ALA A 101 -7.93 3.73 3.55
N ILE A 102 -7.02 2.82 3.19
CA ILE A 102 -5.60 3.05 3.39
C ILE A 102 -5.12 4.24 2.57
N MET A 103 -5.53 4.30 1.29
CA MET A 103 -5.13 5.41 0.44
C MET A 103 -5.65 6.75 0.96
N GLU A 104 -6.90 6.79 1.42
CA GLU A 104 -7.45 8.00 2.01
C GLU A 104 -6.71 8.41 3.27
N ALA A 105 -6.30 7.43 4.08
CA ALA A 105 -5.52 7.72 5.28
C ALA A 105 -4.16 8.32 4.92
N ILE A 106 -3.50 7.78 3.89
CA ILE A 106 -2.23 8.31 3.42
C ILE A 106 -2.41 9.75 2.93
N GLU A 107 -3.47 9.98 2.15
CA GLU A 107 -3.72 11.31 1.57
C GLU A 107 -4.14 12.33 2.61
N SER A 108 -4.54 11.88 3.79
CA SER A 108 -4.93 12.76 4.89
C SER A 108 -3.89 12.81 6.01
N LEU A 109 -2.74 12.20 5.81
CA LEU A 109 -1.78 12.02 6.88
C LEU A 109 -1.22 13.33 7.41
N ASP A 110 -0.99 14.30 6.54
CA ASP A 110 -0.35 15.55 6.92
C ASP A 110 -0.80 16.63 5.96
N ASN A 111 -1.31 17.74 6.51
CA ASN A 111 -1.84 18.84 5.69
C ASN A 111 -0.78 19.52 4.83
N THR A 112 0.50 19.35 5.14
CA THR A 112 1.57 19.98 4.35
C THR A 112 1.89 19.18 3.09
N ILE A 113 1.37 17.97 2.96
CA ILE A 113 1.60 17.14 1.78
C ILE A 113 0.66 17.57 0.67
N SER A 114 1.20 17.81 -0.52
CA SER A 114 0.40 18.28 -1.66
C SER A 114 0.40 17.34 -2.85
N SER A 115 1.28 16.35 -2.88
CA SER A 115 1.30 15.41 -4.01
C SER A 115 1.67 14.00 -3.56
N PHE A 116 1.20 13.03 -4.34
CA PHE A 116 1.39 11.61 -4.05
C PHE A 116 1.86 10.93 -5.33
N HIS A 117 2.84 10.03 -5.19
CA HIS A 117 3.46 9.36 -6.32
C HIS A 117 3.56 7.87 -6.05
N LEU A 118 3.38 7.07 -7.09
CA LEU A 118 3.54 5.62 -6.99
C LEU A 118 3.82 5.03 -8.35
N ASP A 119 4.23 3.76 -8.37
CA ASP A 119 4.29 3.03 -9.62
C ASP A 119 3.70 1.63 -9.40
N THR A 120 3.34 0.97 -10.49
CA THR A 120 2.80 -0.37 -10.44
C THR A 120 3.14 -1.08 -11.74
N PRO A 121 3.30 -2.42 -11.72
CA PRO A 121 3.61 -3.15 -12.95
C PRO A 121 2.54 -2.95 -14.01
N ILE A 122 2.97 -2.79 -15.26
CA ILE A 122 2.05 -2.62 -16.39
C ILE A 122 1.06 -3.79 -16.45
N LYS A 123 1.54 -5.01 -16.18
CA LYS A 123 0.70 -6.20 -16.30
C LYS A 123 -0.35 -6.35 -15.22
N ASN A 124 -0.24 -5.61 -14.13
CA ASN A 124 -1.21 -5.75 -13.05
C ASN A 124 -2.45 -4.93 -13.36
N ILE A 125 -3.41 -5.56 -14.00
CA ILE A 125 -4.66 -4.92 -14.43
C ILE A 125 -5.41 -4.34 -13.22
N ARG A 126 -5.43 -5.07 -12.11
CA ARG A 126 -6.18 -4.66 -10.93
C ARG A 126 -5.65 -3.38 -10.31
N THR A 127 -4.34 -3.28 -10.10
CA THR A 127 -3.78 -2.10 -9.46
C THR A 127 -3.84 -0.89 -10.37
N ASN A 128 -3.62 -1.06 -11.67
CA ASN A 128 -3.73 0.06 -12.60
C ASN A 128 -5.14 0.64 -12.57
N ALA A 129 -6.16 -0.22 -12.61
CA ALA A 129 -7.55 0.24 -12.56
C ALA A 129 -7.85 0.90 -11.21
N PHE A 130 -7.32 0.34 -10.13
CA PHE A 130 -7.53 0.84 -8.78
C PHE A 130 -7.02 2.28 -8.63
N TYR A 131 -5.79 2.52 -9.06
CA TYR A 131 -5.20 3.86 -8.88
C TYR A 131 -5.83 4.89 -9.80
N LYS A 132 -6.17 4.50 -11.03
CA LYS A 132 -6.86 5.42 -11.95
C LYS A 132 -8.21 5.85 -11.37
N LYS A 133 -8.92 4.90 -10.77
CA LYS A 133 -10.22 5.20 -10.20
C LYS A 133 -10.11 6.16 -9.01
N LEU A 134 -8.98 6.14 -8.31
CA LEU A 134 -8.74 7.04 -7.18
C LEU A 134 -8.24 8.42 -7.63
N GLY A 135 -8.12 8.65 -8.91
CA GLY A 135 -7.73 9.95 -9.44
C GLY A 135 -6.26 10.11 -9.75
N TYR A 136 -5.50 9.01 -9.72
CA TYR A 136 -4.09 9.05 -10.08
C TYR A 136 -3.96 9.10 -11.60
N ILE A 137 -3.04 9.92 -12.07
CA ILE A 137 -2.84 10.14 -13.52
C ILE A 137 -1.46 9.60 -13.90
N GLU A 138 -1.41 8.86 -14.99
CA GLU A 138 -0.16 8.32 -15.49
C GLU A 138 0.74 9.46 -15.93
N THR A 139 1.98 9.48 -15.46
CA THR A 139 2.96 10.50 -15.82
C THR A 139 4.01 9.96 -16.80
N SER A 140 4.33 8.68 -16.68
CA SER A 140 5.31 8.04 -17.58
C SER A 140 5.21 6.54 -17.40
N ARG A 141 5.89 5.81 -18.26
CA ARG A 141 6.02 4.35 -18.10
C ARG A 141 7.29 3.88 -18.77
N ASP A 142 7.80 2.76 -18.31
CA ASP A 142 8.89 2.10 -18.98
C ASP A 142 8.38 0.74 -19.46
N THR A 143 9.27 -0.23 -19.66
CA THR A 143 8.86 -1.54 -20.18
C THR A 143 8.19 -2.40 -19.10
N GLU A 144 8.28 -2.03 -17.85
CA GLU A 144 7.77 -2.84 -16.73
C GLU A 144 6.73 -2.17 -15.88
N CYS A 145 6.85 -0.87 -15.64
CA CYS A 145 6.00 -0.16 -14.69
C CYS A 145 5.36 1.08 -15.27
N VAL A 146 4.22 1.44 -14.69
CA VAL A 146 3.52 2.70 -14.98
C VAL A 146 3.68 3.59 -13.77
N ASN A 147 4.06 4.85 -13.97
CA ASN A 147 4.20 5.82 -12.89
C ASN A 147 2.97 6.71 -12.83
N TYR A 148 2.49 6.94 -11.62
CA TYR A 148 1.27 7.70 -11.37
C TYR A 148 1.52 8.84 -10.39
N LYS A 149 0.72 9.90 -10.52
CA LYS A 149 0.78 11.05 -9.62
C LYS A 149 -0.62 11.55 -9.34
N LYS A 150 -0.82 12.06 -8.13
CA LYS A 150 -2.06 12.74 -7.77
C LYS A 150 -1.70 14.01 -7.02
N ILE A 151 -2.34 15.11 -7.38
CA ILE A 151 -2.17 16.39 -6.70
C ILE A 151 -3.36 16.56 -5.76
N LYS A 152 -3.07 16.95 -4.55
CA LYS A 152 -4.10 17.12 -3.55
C LYS A 152 -4.99 18.34 -3.83
#